data_a3be24ca921d31438ddcaeade96adb88
#
_entry.id   a3be24ca921d31438ddcaeade96adb88
#
_cell.length_a   1.000
_cell.length_b   1.000
_cell.length_c   1.000
_cell.angle_alpha   90.00
_cell.angle_beta   90.00
_cell.angle_gamma   90.00
#
_symmetry.space_group_name_H-M   'P 1'
#
loop_
_entity.id
_entity.type
_entity.pdbx_description
1 polymer ?
#
loop_
_entity_poly.entity_id
_entity_poly.type
_entity_poly.pdbx_seq_one_letter_code
_entity_poly.pdbx_strand_id
1 'polypeptide(L)'
;MKSTFALLLVLFLFISVSAVQNAPAQARTDVYHVHFAKAALGKGAEEGDYLKKQGPNAAMPGHYIVLRHQDGEDWDYAVIEHLGTKATVDAAGNPASAAARALSAWHADTFVSGPAWPEFAHAMGLDDTAKSAGSVYVVSVYRAAPGHREELDKSLSQAPGTGDTVAGSVVMPHVEGGPWTFLSVTRYNSWQDFATGEKASVADTLKPDGGWLGVRNHATYHNDTITDRIAP
;
A
#
# COMPACT_ATOMS: atom_id res chain seq x y z
N MET A 1 46.55 64.86 -1.21
CA MET A 1 45.68 64.11 -2.13
C MET A 1 45.67 62.65 -1.67
N LYS A 2 44.62 62.21 -0.98
CA LYS A 2 44.40 60.80 -0.58
C LYS A 2 43.23 60.27 -1.29
N SER A 3 43.46 59.33 -2.22
CA SER A 3 42.43 58.66 -3.03
C SER A 3 41.91 57.44 -2.25
N THR A 4 40.61 57.42 -1.91
CA THR A 4 39.91 56.32 -1.27
C THR A 4 39.27 55.49 -2.33
N PHE A 5 39.76 54.27 -2.56
CA PHE A 5 39.10 53.26 -3.42
C PHE A 5 37.99 52.60 -2.61
N ALA A 6 36.74 52.82 -3.02
CA ALA A 6 35.59 52.08 -2.49
C ALA A 6 35.43 50.76 -3.28
N LEU A 7 35.61 49.62 -2.58
CA LEU A 7 35.42 48.29 -3.12
C LEU A 7 33.96 47.93 -2.98
N LEU A 8 33.21 47.84 -4.10
CA LEU A 8 31.83 47.43 -4.14
C LEU A 8 31.78 45.88 -4.18
N LEU A 9 31.43 45.27 -3.04
CA LEU A 9 31.23 43.82 -2.94
C LEU A 9 29.79 43.48 -3.43
N VAL A 10 29.68 42.95 -4.64
CA VAL A 10 28.40 42.44 -5.17
C VAL A 10 28.21 41.02 -4.67
N LEU A 11 27.31 40.86 -3.69
CA LEU A 11 26.90 39.55 -3.14
C LEU A 11 25.88 38.91 -4.08
N PHE A 12 26.30 37.95 -4.90
CA PHE A 12 25.39 37.11 -5.68
C PHE A 12 24.73 36.11 -4.77
N LEU A 13 23.46 36.34 -4.44
CA LEU A 13 22.61 35.38 -3.74
C LEU A 13 22.17 34.31 -4.75
N PHE A 14 22.83 33.17 -4.74
CA PHE A 14 22.34 31.99 -5.47
C PHE A 14 21.11 31.42 -4.75
N ILE A 15 19.92 31.74 -5.21
CA ILE A 15 18.69 31.07 -4.82
C ILE A 15 18.72 29.70 -5.51
N SER A 16 19.12 28.68 -4.79
CA SER A 16 18.97 27.28 -5.24
C SER A 16 17.48 26.94 -5.18
N VAL A 17 16.80 27.05 -6.30
CA VAL A 17 15.47 26.46 -6.48
C VAL A 17 15.67 24.95 -6.52
N SER A 18 15.48 24.29 -5.39
CA SER A 18 15.36 22.83 -5.35
C SER A 18 14.08 22.47 -6.10
N ALA A 19 14.23 22.02 -7.35
CA ALA A 19 13.13 21.41 -8.06
C ALA A 19 12.71 20.16 -7.25
N VAL A 20 11.52 20.19 -6.70
CA VAL A 20 10.88 18.99 -6.16
C VAL A 20 10.70 18.05 -7.35
N GLN A 21 11.61 17.11 -7.51
CA GLN A 21 11.44 16.03 -8.48
C GLN A 21 10.29 15.17 -7.96
N ASN A 22 9.12 15.33 -8.59
CA ASN A 22 8.04 14.35 -8.41
C ASN A 22 8.61 12.99 -8.82
N ALA A 23 8.65 12.04 -7.90
CA ALA A 23 8.95 10.67 -8.25
C ALA A 23 7.99 10.25 -9.38
N PRO A 24 8.48 9.55 -10.41
CA PRO A 24 7.58 9.06 -11.46
C PRO A 24 6.53 8.17 -10.80
N ALA A 25 5.26 8.37 -11.21
CA ALA A 25 4.18 7.52 -10.74
C ALA A 25 4.57 6.05 -10.98
N GLN A 26 4.38 5.20 -9.96
CA GLN A 26 4.70 3.78 -10.04
C GLN A 26 3.98 3.16 -11.25
N ALA A 27 4.73 2.53 -12.14
CA ALA A 27 4.14 1.85 -13.29
C ALA A 27 3.28 0.67 -12.79
N ARG A 28 2.06 0.55 -13.31
CA ARG A 28 1.08 -0.47 -12.93
C ARG A 28 0.85 -1.39 -14.12
N THR A 29 1.79 -2.31 -14.29
CA THR A 29 1.86 -3.20 -15.46
C THR A 29 1.18 -4.53 -15.24
N ASP A 30 1.02 -4.94 -13.97
CA ASP A 30 0.59 -6.27 -13.59
C ASP A 30 -0.76 -6.24 -12.87
N VAL A 31 -1.42 -7.38 -12.86
CA VAL A 31 -2.69 -7.60 -12.17
C VAL A 31 -2.44 -8.42 -10.91
N TYR A 32 -3.12 -8.04 -9.87
CA TYR A 32 -3.14 -8.75 -8.59
C TYR A 32 -4.57 -9.12 -8.23
N HIS A 33 -4.74 -10.29 -7.67
CA HIS A 33 -5.95 -10.71 -6.97
C HIS A 33 -5.81 -10.37 -5.50
N VAL A 34 -6.82 -9.71 -4.93
CA VAL A 34 -6.89 -9.38 -3.52
C VAL A 34 -8.08 -10.10 -2.93
N HIS A 35 -7.83 -10.96 -1.96
CA HIS A 35 -8.81 -11.74 -1.25
C HIS A 35 -8.87 -11.28 0.21
N PHE A 36 -9.98 -10.69 0.62
CA PHE A 36 -10.28 -10.43 2.02
C PHE A 36 -11.14 -11.55 2.57
N ALA A 37 -10.77 -12.10 3.71
CA ALA A 37 -11.48 -13.19 4.35
C ALA A 37 -11.74 -12.90 5.82
N LYS A 38 -12.94 -13.24 6.28
CA LYS A 38 -13.29 -13.33 7.69
C LYS A 38 -13.49 -14.79 8.06
N ALA A 39 -12.74 -15.26 9.03
CA ALA A 39 -12.82 -16.62 9.50
C ALA A 39 -14.21 -16.96 10.08
N ALA A 40 -14.67 -18.16 9.86
CA ALA A 40 -15.80 -18.68 10.60
C ALA A 40 -15.46 -18.76 12.11
N LEU A 41 -16.48 -18.67 12.96
CA LEU A 41 -16.30 -18.64 14.41
C LEU A 41 -15.47 -19.83 14.89
N GLY A 42 -14.35 -19.56 15.56
CA GLY A 42 -13.41 -20.55 16.06
C GLY A 42 -12.45 -21.12 14.99
N LYS A 43 -12.49 -20.62 13.73
CA LYS A 43 -11.68 -21.13 12.62
C LYS A 43 -10.50 -20.22 12.23
N GLY A 44 -10.25 -19.12 12.93
CA GLY A 44 -9.21 -18.16 12.57
C GLY A 44 -7.83 -18.78 12.34
N ALA A 45 -7.36 -19.65 13.25
CA ALA A 45 -6.06 -20.30 13.10
C ALA A 45 -6.02 -21.26 11.88
N GLU A 46 -7.09 -22.07 11.70
CA GLU A 46 -7.19 -23.00 10.58
C GLU A 46 -7.23 -22.28 9.23
N GLU A 47 -7.96 -21.16 9.15
CA GLU A 47 -8.01 -20.34 7.95
C GLU A 47 -6.66 -19.71 7.65
N GLY A 48 -5.99 -19.10 8.64
CA GLY A 48 -4.63 -18.58 8.48
C GLY A 48 -3.65 -19.63 7.98
N ASP A 49 -3.70 -20.86 8.54
CA ASP A 49 -2.85 -21.97 8.09
C ASP A 49 -3.20 -22.49 6.69
N TYR A 50 -4.46 -22.37 6.28
CA TYR A 50 -4.88 -22.64 4.91
C TYR A 50 -4.34 -21.60 3.95
N LEU A 51 -4.51 -20.32 4.27
CA LEU A 51 -4.10 -19.20 3.41
C LEU A 51 -2.57 -19.13 3.22
N LYS A 52 -1.78 -19.50 4.23
CA LYS A 52 -0.31 -19.61 4.11
C LYS A 52 0.15 -20.65 3.07
N LYS A 53 -0.71 -21.61 2.75
CA LYS A 53 -0.44 -22.68 1.78
C LYS A 53 -0.95 -22.32 0.37
N GLN A 54 -1.46 -21.11 0.19
CA GLN A 54 -1.89 -20.62 -1.12
C GLN A 54 -0.73 -20.64 -2.10
N GLY A 55 -0.98 -21.03 -3.32
CA GLY A 55 0.00 -21.02 -4.38
C GLY A 55 0.10 -22.29 -5.25
N PRO A 56 -0.30 -23.51 -4.83
CA PRO A 56 -0.17 -24.66 -5.72
C PRO A 56 -1.00 -24.54 -7.00
N ASN A 57 -2.01 -23.68 -7.01
CA ASN A 57 -2.89 -23.43 -8.17
C ASN A 57 -2.77 -22.01 -8.75
N ALA A 58 -1.89 -21.16 -8.20
CA ALA A 58 -1.67 -19.83 -8.73
C ALA A 58 -0.84 -19.89 -10.02
N ALA A 59 -1.14 -19.01 -10.97
CA ALA A 59 -0.35 -18.88 -12.19
C ALA A 59 1.10 -18.48 -11.92
N MET A 60 1.34 -17.81 -10.79
CA MET A 60 2.65 -17.39 -10.27
C MET A 60 2.87 -17.92 -8.85
N PRO A 61 3.17 -19.24 -8.66
CA PRO A 61 3.35 -19.82 -7.35
C PRO A 61 4.45 -19.11 -6.56
N GLY A 62 4.16 -18.77 -5.29
CA GLY A 62 5.09 -18.03 -4.43
C GLY A 62 5.05 -16.51 -4.57
N HIS A 63 4.33 -15.97 -5.55
CA HIS A 63 4.14 -14.52 -5.71
C HIS A 63 2.89 -14.04 -4.99
N TYR A 64 2.91 -14.07 -3.67
CA TYR A 64 1.78 -13.62 -2.83
C TYR A 64 2.28 -13.16 -1.46
N ILE A 65 1.42 -12.46 -0.73
CA ILE A 65 1.58 -12.19 0.70
C ILE A 65 0.27 -12.50 1.42
N VAL A 66 0.37 -12.91 2.68
CA VAL A 66 -0.78 -13.06 3.58
C VAL A 66 -0.59 -12.12 4.77
N LEU A 67 -1.52 -11.21 4.90
CA LEU A 67 -1.57 -10.22 5.98
C LEU A 67 -2.69 -10.61 6.96
N ARG A 68 -2.36 -10.62 8.25
CA ARG A 68 -3.30 -10.90 9.32
C ARG A 68 -3.71 -9.60 10.01
N HIS A 69 -5.00 -9.43 10.20
CA HIS A 69 -5.60 -8.29 10.88
C HIS A 69 -5.11 -8.13 12.32
N GLN A 70 -4.85 -6.89 12.72
CA GLN A 70 -4.55 -6.50 14.09
C GLN A 70 -5.56 -5.47 14.60
N ASP A 71 -5.94 -4.49 13.75
CA ASP A 71 -6.93 -3.47 14.07
C ASP A 71 -7.46 -2.84 12.77
N GLY A 72 -8.74 -2.46 12.70
CA GLY A 72 -9.36 -1.76 11.55
C GLY A 72 -10.67 -2.42 11.07
N GLU A 73 -10.75 -2.77 9.79
CA GLU A 73 -11.93 -3.34 9.11
C GLU A 73 -12.33 -4.73 9.63
N ASP A 74 -13.54 -5.17 9.28
CA ASP A 74 -14.13 -6.43 9.74
C ASP A 74 -13.73 -7.63 8.86
N TRP A 75 -12.44 -7.84 8.65
CA TRP A 75 -11.87 -9.05 8.05
C TRP A 75 -10.66 -9.52 8.87
N ASP A 76 -10.31 -10.80 8.79
CA ASP A 76 -9.22 -11.37 9.57
C ASP A 76 -7.94 -11.52 8.76
N TYR A 77 -8.07 -11.71 7.45
CA TYR A 77 -6.93 -11.92 6.54
C TYR A 77 -7.11 -11.18 5.24
N ALA A 78 -6.00 -10.68 4.68
CA ALA A 78 -5.90 -10.22 3.31
C ALA A 78 -4.81 -11.02 2.60
N VAL A 79 -5.14 -11.62 1.46
CA VAL A 79 -4.16 -12.24 0.55
C VAL A 79 -4.03 -11.37 -0.67
N ILE A 80 -2.80 -11.04 -1.05
CA ILE A 80 -2.50 -10.29 -2.27
C ILE A 80 -1.63 -11.20 -3.14
N GLU A 81 -2.19 -11.62 -4.25
CA GLU A 81 -1.65 -12.62 -5.17
C GLU A 81 -1.30 -11.98 -6.51
N HIS A 82 -0.05 -12.11 -6.95
CA HIS A 82 0.37 -11.62 -8.25
C HIS A 82 -0.09 -12.59 -9.35
N LEU A 83 -0.82 -12.09 -10.31
CA LEU A 83 -1.33 -12.86 -11.45
C LEU A 83 -0.55 -12.61 -12.75
N GLY A 84 0.34 -11.63 -12.77
CA GLY A 84 1.04 -11.20 -13.97
C GLY A 84 0.14 -10.35 -14.88
N THR A 85 -0.08 -10.78 -16.10
CA THR A 85 -0.85 -10.03 -17.11
C THR A 85 -2.35 -10.36 -17.04
N LYS A 86 -3.17 -9.57 -17.74
CA LYS A 86 -4.60 -9.86 -17.89
C LYS A 86 -4.88 -11.26 -18.48
N ALA A 87 -4.01 -11.75 -19.37
CA ALA A 87 -4.16 -13.08 -19.95
C ALA A 87 -4.05 -14.20 -18.89
N THR A 88 -3.30 -13.97 -17.81
CA THR A 88 -3.21 -14.90 -16.67
C THR A 88 -4.52 -14.91 -15.87
N VAL A 89 -5.15 -13.74 -15.69
CA VAL A 89 -6.43 -13.61 -14.98
C VAL A 89 -7.55 -14.34 -15.74
N ASP A 90 -7.54 -14.27 -17.06
CA ASP A 90 -8.55 -14.93 -17.92
C ASP A 90 -8.41 -16.47 -17.90
N ALA A 91 -7.32 -17.01 -17.36
CA ALA A 91 -7.19 -18.45 -17.16
C ALA A 91 -8.06 -18.90 -15.98
N ALA A 92 -8.93 -19.90 -16.23
CA ALA A 92 -9.83 -20.41 -15.21
C ALA A 92 -9.07 -20.98 -14.01
N GLY A 93 -9.30 -20.43 -12.82
CA GLY A 93 -8.83 -20.98 -11.55
C GLY A 93 -9.66 -22.18 -11.13
N ASN A 94 -9.10 -23.03 -10.25
CA ASN A 94 -9.88 -24.07 -9.61
C ASN A 94 -10.72 -23.48 -8.47
N PRO A 95 -12.01 -23.79 -8.39
CA PRO A 95 -12.85 -23.31 -7.30
C PRO A 95 -12.35 -23.90 -5.96
N ALA A 96 -12.46 -23.10 -4.90
CA ALA A 96 -12.13 -23.55 -3.56
C ALA A 96 -12.95 -24.79 -3.18
N SER A 97 -12.32 -25.74 -2.48
CA SER A 97 -13.00 -26.94 -1.98
C SER A 97 -14.10 -26.59 -0.97
N ALA A 98 -15.06 -27.48 -0.75
CA ALA A 98 -16.08 -27.28 0.27
C ALA A 98 -15.48 -27.11 1.67
N ALA A 99 -14.41 -27.84 1.97
CA ALA A 99 -13.68 -27.72 3.24
C ALA A 99 -13.02 -26.32 3.39
N ALA A 100 -12.41 -25.81 2.32
CA ALA A 100 -11.83 -24.46 2.32
C ALA A 100 -12.91 -23.38 2.53
N ARG A 101 -14.03 -23.49 1.81
CA ARG A 101 -15.16 -22.56 1.99
C ARG A 101 -15.78 -22.57 3.39
N ALA A 102 -15.67 -23.68 4.12
CA ALA A 102 -16.18 -23.79 5.48
C ALA A 102 -15.28 -23.10 6.54
N LEU A 103 -14.08 -22.66 6.16
CA LEU A 103 -13.19 -21.91 7.05
C LEU A 103 -13.60 -20.44 7.16
N SER A 104 -14.18 -19.87 6.12
CA SER A 104 -14.56 -18.46 6.06
C SER A 104 -16.04 -18.25 6.40
N ALA A 105 -16.35 -17.23 7.21
CA ALA A 105 -17.69 -16.72 7.40
C ALA A 105 -18.16 -15.92 6.18
N TRP A 106 -17.25 -15.13 5.62
CA TRP A 106 -17.39 -14.43 4.33
C TRP A 106 -16.01 -14.17 3.70
N HIS A 107 -16.01 -13.90 2.41
CA HIS A 107 -14.85 -13.37 1.70
C HIS A 107 -15.29 -12.38 0.62
N ALA A 108 -14.35 -11.56 0.19
CA ALA A 108 -14.50 -10.66 -0.94
C ALA A 108 -13.26 -10.75 -1.83
N ASP A 109 -13.49 -10.94 -3.10
CA ASP A 109 -12.46 -11.04 -4.13
C ASP A 109 -12.50 -9.82 -5.03
N THR A 110 -11.32 -9.29 -5.34
CA THR A 110 -11.18 -8.13 -6.22
C THR A 110 -9.88 -8.19 -7.00
N PHE A 111 -9.86 -7.52 -8.15
CA PHE A 111 -8.66 -7.38 -8.97
C PHE A 111 -8.19 -5.93 -8.98
N VAL A 112 -6.88 -5.77 -8.88
CA VAL A 112 -6.22 -4.46 -8.90
C VAL A 112 -5.06 -4.47 -9.89
N SER A 113 -4.75 -3.30 -10.45
CA SER A 113 -3.52 -3.10 -11.20
C SER A 113 -2.41 -2.65 -10.25
N GLY A 114 -1.25 -3.30 -10.33
CA GLY A 114 -0.10 -3.00 -9.49
C GLY A 114 1.21 -2.94 -10.25
N PRO A 115 2.31 -2.67 -9.56
CA PRO A 115 3.64 -2.68 -10.17
C PRO A 115 4.04 -4.09 -10.60
N ALA A 116 5.13 -4.20 -11.35
CA ALA A 116 5.76 -5.49 -11.61
C ALA A 116 6.15 -6.19 -10.30
N TRP A 117 6.09 -7.53 -10.29
CA TRP A 117 6.35 -8.29 -9.06
C TRP A 117 7.65 -7.93 -8.33
N PRO A 118 8.83 -7.72 -8.98
CA PRO A 118 10.04 -7.35 -8.27
C PRO A 118 9.90 -6.04 -7.48
N GLU A 119 9.17 -5.05 -8.02
CA GLU A 119 8.93 -3.78 -7.36
C GLU A 119 7.96 -3.94 -6.17
N PHE A 120 6.89 -4.73 -6.35
CA PHE A 120 5.98 -5.08 -5.27
C PHE A 120 6.72 -5.82 -4.16
N ALA A 121 7.48 -6.85 -4.49
CA ALA A 121 8.24 -7.65 -3.54
C ALA A 121 9.25 -6.80 -2.75
N HIS A 122 9.94 -5.88 -3.42
CA HIS A 122 10.84 -4.93 -2.76
C HIS A 122 10.09 -4.01 -1.80
N ALA A 123 9.00 -3.39 -2.24
CA ALA A 123 8.19 -2.50 -1.40
C ALA A 123 7.65 -3.25 -0.16
N MET A 124 7.23 -4.50 -0.34
CA MET A 124 6.71 -5.34 0.75
C MET A 124 7.80 -6.04 1.57
N GLY A 125 9.09 -5.85 1.23
CA GLY A 125 10.23 -6.43 1.96
C GLY A 125 10.35 -7.95 1.80
N LEU A 126 9.92 -8.50 0.65
CA LEU A 126 10.00 -9.93 0.37
C LEU A 126 11.37 -10.37 -0.15
N ASP A 127 12.18 -9.44 -0.62
CA ASP A 127 13.56 -9.62 -1.05
C ASP A 127 14.56 -9.74 0.12
N ASP A 128 14.16 -9.26 1.32
CA ASP A 128 14.94 -9.39 2.55
C ASP A 128 14.00 -9.70 3.73
N THR A 129 13.56 -10.95 3.81
CA THR A 129 12.61 -11.41 4.84
C THR A 129 13.16 -11.29 6.27
N ALA A 130 14.48 -11.33 6.45
CA ALA A 130 15.09 -11.14 7.75
C ALA A 130 14.94 -9.70 8.26
N LYS A 131 15.10 -8.70 7.38
CA LYS A 131 14.89 -7.29 7.72
C LYS A 131 13.42 -6.92 7.86
N SER A 132 12.53 -7.59 7.13
CA SER A 132 11.09 -7.35 7.20
C SER A 132 10.37 -8.19 8.26
N ALA A 133 11.08 -9.03 9.00
CA ALA A 133 10.53 -9.74 10.15
C ALA A 133 10.05 -8.74 11.21
N GLY A 134 8.76 -8.82 11.60
CA GLY A 134 8.16 -7.88 12.56
C GLY A 134 7.71 -6.55 11.94
N SER A 135 7.73 -6.41 10.61
CA SER A 135 7.14 -5.27 9.92
C SER A 135 5.65 -5.17 10.19
N VAL A 136 5.18 -3.93 10.24
CA VAL A 136 3.75 -3.58 10.28
C VAL A 136 3.33 -3.17 8.89
N TYR A 137 2.16 -3.64 8.47
CA TYR A 137 1.57 -3.27 7.18
C TYR A 137 0.23 -2.58 7.43
N VAL A 138 0.01 -1.47 6.75
CA VAL A 138 -1.30 -0.80 6.74
C VAL A 138 -1.93 -1.05 5.38
N VAL A 139 -3.07 -1.73 5.39
CA VAL A 139 -3.90 -1.96 4.21
C VAL A 139 -4.99 -0.92 4.20
N SER A 140 -4.99 -0.03 3.21
CA SER A 140 -5.94 1.06 3.12
C SER A 140 -6.78 0.96 1.87
N VAL A 141 -8.08 1.20 2.01
CA VAL A 141 -9.01 1.28 0.88
C VAL A 141 -9.60 2.67 0.78
N TYR A 142 -9.71 3.15 -0.47
CA TYR A 142 -10.20 4.51 -0.75
C TYR A 142 -11.29 4.48 -1.82
N ARG A 143 -12.33 5.29 -1.64
CA ARG A 143 -13.30 5.57 -2.70
C ARG A 143 -13.15 7.02 -3.12
N ALA A 144 -12.78 7.24 -4.36
CA ALA A 144 -12.69 8.59 -4.92
C ALA A 144 -14.05 9.30 -4.91
N ALA A 145 -14.04 10.59 -4.66
CA ALA A 145 -15.18 11.44 -4.93
C ALA A 145 -15.45 11.47 -6.46
N PRO A 146 -16.71 11.66 -6.89
CA PRO A 146 -17.01 11.78 -8.31
C PRO A 146 -16.14 12.83 -9.00
N GLY A 147 -15.43 12.44 -10.06
CA GLY A 147 -14.51 13.31 -10.80
C GLY A 147 -13.11 13.49 -10.21
N HIS A 148 -12.82 12.95 -9.02
CA HIS A 148 -11.55 13.17 -8.30
C HIS A 148 -10.60 11.97 -8.32
N ARG A 149 -10.79 11.01 -9.23
CA ARG A 149 -9.95 9.79 -9.28
C ARG A 149 -8.48 10.10 -9.53
N GLU A 150 -8.18 11.01 -10.44
CA GLU A 150 -6.80 11.35 -10.81
C GLU A 150 -6.09 12.13 -9.69
N GLU A 151 -6.78 13.08 -9.06
CA GLU A 151 -6.25 13.85 -7.93
C GLU A 151 -5.99 12.94 -6.73
N LEU A 152 -6.90 12.01 -6.45
CA LEU A 152 -6.70 11.02 -5.38
C LEU A 152 -5.52 10.12 -5.68
N ASP A 153 -5.40 9.60 -6.91
CA ASP A 153 -4.25 8.79 -7.31
C ASP A 153 -2.93 9.55 -7.14
N LYS A 154 -2.89 10.78 -7.61
CA LYS A 154 -1.72 11.65 -7.44
C LYS A 154 -1.39 11.89 -5.96
N SER A 155 -2.40 12.12 -5.12
CA SER A 155 -2.22 12.32 -3.69
C SER A 155 -1.66 11.07 -3.00
N LEU A 156 -2.23 9.89 -3.28
CA LEU A 156 -1.79 8.63 -2.69
C LEU A 156 -0.40 8.16 -3.18
N SER A 157 0.01 8.59 -4.37
CA SER A 157 1.30 8.23 -4.99
C SER A 157 2.43 9.20 -4.64
N GLN A 158 2.21 10.15 -3.73
CA GLN A 158 3.27 11.05 -3.28
C GLN A 158 4.31 10.32 -2.43
N ALA A 159 5.55 10.77 -2.53
CA ALA A 159 6.59 10.28 -1.64
C ALA A 159 6.25 10.62 -0.17
N PRO A 160 6.66 9.77 0.78
CA PRO A 160 6.48 10.03 2.21
C PRO A 160 7.02 11.41 2.62
N GLY A 161 6.34 12.06 3.55
CA GLY A 161 6.72 13.37 4.06
C GLY A 161 7.98 13.34 4.92
N THR A 162 8.49 14.52 5.26
CA THR A 162 9.65 14.64 6.16
C THR A 162 9.32 14.10 7.55
N GLY A 163 10.13 13.17 8.03
CA GLY A 163 9.97 12.51 9.33
C GLY A 163 9.08 11.26 9.28
N ASP A 164 8.55 10.92 8.11
CA ASP A 164 7.89 9.64 7.88
C ASP A 164 8.90 8.49 7.89
N THR A 165 8.45 7.34 8.34
CA THR A 165 9.23 6.12 8.50
C THR A 165 8.73 4.98 7.61
N VAL A 166 7.97 5.31 6.58
CA VAL A 166 7.51 4.35 5.56
C VAL A 166 8.71 3.66 4.92
N ALA A 167 8.72 2.34 4.97
CA ALA A 167 9.77 1.50 4.41
C ALA A 167 9.45 0.98 3.00
N GLY A 168 8.17 1.04 2.61
CA GLY A 168 7.70 0.70 1.27
C GLY A 168 6.20 0.94 1.16
N SER A 169 5.73 1.30 -0.03
CA SER A 169 4.31 1.50 -0.30
C SER A 169 3.99 1.15 -1.74
N VAL A 170 2.79 0.61 -1.95
CA VAL A 170 2.20 0.40 -3.26
C VAL A 170 0.79 0.96 -3.29
N VAL A 171 0.41 1.59 -4.40
CA VAL A 171 -0.95 2.08 -4.65
C VAL A 171 -1.50 1.39 -5.87
N MET A 172 -2.58 0.66 -5.71
CA MET A 172 -3.15 -0.22 -6.70
C MET A 172 -4.59 0.19 -7.04
N PRO A 173 -4.84 0.76 -8.24
CA PRO A 173 -6.18 1.06 -8.68
C PRO A 173 -7.00 -0.22 -8.89
N HIS A 174 -8.24 -0.15 -8.45
CA HIS A 174 -9.23 -1.20 -8.63
C HIS A 174 -9.55 -1.41 -10.11
N VAL A 175 -9.63 -2.68 -10.51
CA VAL A 175 -10.03 -3.11 -11.85
C VAL A 175 -11.47 -3.65 -11.82
N GLU A 176 -11.74 -4.62 -10.93
CA GLU A 176 -13.04 -5.29 -10.83
C GLU A 176 -13.25 -5.89 -9.42
N GLY A 177 -14.50 -5.95 -8.98
CA GLY A 177 -14.95 -6.75 -7.83
C GLY A 177 -15.17 -6.00 -6.51
N GLY A 178 -14.65 -4.80 -6.31
CA GLY A 178 -14.75 -4.06 -5.04
C GLY A 178 -15.52 -2.75 -5.11
N PRO A 179 -16.04 -2.25 -3.98
CA PRO A 179 -16.79 -0.98 -3.93
C PRO A 179 -15.88 0.26 -3.77
N TRP A 180 -14.57 0.12 -3.84
CA TRP A 180 -13.56 1.15 -3.64
C TRP A 180 -12.78 1.42 -4.93
N THR A 181 -11.96 2.47 -4.96
CA THR A 181 -11.23 2.94 -6.15
C THR A 181 -9.75 2.56 -6.12
N PHE A 182 -9.15 2.62 -4.94
CA PHE A 182 -7.74 2.30 -4.72
C PHE A 182 -7.57 1.43 -3.48
N LEU A 183 -6.62 0.53 -3.57
CA LEU A 183 -5.99 -0.16 -2.46
C LEU A 183 -4.57 0.37 -2.31
N SER A 184 -4.14 0.68 -1.11
CA SER A 184 -2.71 0.84 -0.83
C SER A 184 -2.26 -0.15 0.24
N VAL A 185 -1.00 -0.54 0.16
CA VAL A 185 -0.33 -1.29 1.21
C VAL A 185 0.94 -0.55 1.55
N THR A 186 1.04 -0.10 2.78
CA THR A 186 2.19 0.64 3.31
C THR A 186 2.89 -0.20 4.36
N ARG A 187 4.21 -0.37 4.23
CA ARG A 187 5.04 -1.14 5.15
C ARG A 187 5.91 -0.24 6.02
N TYR A 188 5.94 -0.53 7.31
CA TYR A 188 6.87 -0.01 8.29
C TYR A 188 7.74 -1.15 8.81
N ASN A 189 9.03 -0.91 9.08
CA ASN A 189 9.93 -1.98 9.52
C ASN A 189 9.63 -2.46 10.94
N SER A 190 8.91 -1.68 11.75
CA SER A 190 8.56 -2.01 13.13
C SER A 190 7.32 -1.24 13.61
N TRP A 191 6.75 -1.65 14.73
CA TRP A 191 5.71 -0.92 15.45
C TRP A 191 6.19 0.48 15.88
N GLN A 192 7.47 0.64 16.21
CA GLN A 192 8.05 1.93 16.57
C GLN A 192 8.09 2.87 15.36
N ASP A 193 8.44 2.34 14.18
CA ASP A 193 8.43 3.12 12.93
C ASP A 193 7.00 3.51 12.56
N PHE A 194 6.05 2.58 12.65
CA PHE A 194 4.63 2.86 12.45
C PHE A 194 4.17 4.03 13.34
N ALA A 195 4.40 3.94 14.66
CA ALA A 195 3.99 5.00 15.59
C ALA A 195 4.69 6.34 15.30
N THR A 196 5.92 6.32 14.81
CA THR A 196 6.67 7.52 14.42
C THR A 196 6.09 8.15 13.15
N GLY A 197 5.78 7.32 12.15
CA GLY A 197 5.13 7.75 10.90
C GLY A 197 3.75 8.35 11.18
N GLU A 198 2.92 7.69 12.00
CA GLU A 198 1.60 8.22 12.40
C GLU A 198 1.71 9.58 13.10
N LYS A 199 2.69 9.74 13.98
CA LYS A 199 2.93 11.03 14.62
C LYS A 199 3.32 12.12 13.60
N ALA A 200 4.11 11.79 12.60
CA ALA A 200 4.47 12.71 11.52
C ALA A 200 3.25 13.05 10.66
N SER A 201 2.40 12.07 10.34
CA SER A 201 1.14 12.25 9.62
C SER A 201 0.17 13.18 10.37
N VAL A 202 0.04 13.03 11.69
CA VAL A 202 -0.77 13.95 12.53
C VAL A 202 -0.24 15.37 12.44
N ALA A 203 1.08 15.56 12.52
CA ALA A 203 1.68 16.89 12.39
C ALA A 203 1.45 17.50 10.99
N ASP A 204 1.46 16.67 9.95
CA ASP A 204 1.19 17.09 8.57
C ASP A 204 -0.28 17.50 8.38
N THR A 205 -1.21 16.84 9.05
CA THR A 205 -2.64 17.17 9.05
C THR A 205 -2.94 18.58 9.57
N LEU A 206 -2.05 19.17 10.36
CA LEU A 206 -2.19 20.56 10.84
C LEU A 206 -1.85 21.61 9.78
N LYS A 207 -1.30 21.21 8.63
CA LYS A 207 -1.04 22.09 7.49
C LYS A 207 -2.28 22.21 6.60
N PRO A 208 -2.48 23.32 5.89
CA PRO A 208 -3.52 23.42 4.88
C PRO A 208 -3.39 22.29 3.83
N ASP A 209 -4.47 21.55 3.61
CA ASP A 209 -4.52 20.40 2.69
C ASP A 209 -3.47 19.31 2.97
N GLY A 210 -2.94 19.24 4.20
CA GLY A 210 -1.95 18.27 4.63
C GLY A 210 -2.55 16.97 5.16
N GLY A 211 -1.73 15.92 5.12
CA GLY A 211 -2.06 14.61 5.67
C GLY A 211 -3.39 14.05 5.13
N TRP A 212 -4.09 13.30 5.97
CA TRP A 212 -5.35 12.66 5.61
C TRP A 212 -6.49 13.68 5.28
N LEU A 213 -6.44 14.93 5.78
CA LEU A 213 -7.40 15.97 5.40
C LEU A 213 -7.29 16.33 3.92
N GLY A 214 -6.06 16.38 3.38
CA GLY A 214 -5.85 16.55 1.94
C GLY A 214 -6.43 15.39 1.13
N VAL A 215 -6.23 14.15 1.58
CA VAL A 215 -6.85 12.96 0.98
C VAL A 215 -8.39 13.06 0.99
N ARG A 216 -9.00 13.55 2.08
CA ARG A 216 -10.45 13.73 2.21
C ARG A 216 -11.05 14.74 1.24
N ASN A 217 -10.27 15.64 0.67
CA ASN A 217 -10.74 16.52 -0.41
C ASN A 217 -11.06 15.74 -1.70
N HIS A 218 -10.52 14.53 -1.86
CA HIS A 218 -10.64 13.71 -3.05
C HIS A 218 -11.27 12.34 -2.81
N ALA A 219 -11.48 11.94 -1.53
CA ALA A 219 -12.05 10.64 -1.16
C ALA A 219 -13.35 10.78 -0.36
N THR A 220 -14.40 10.07 -0.78
CA THR A 220 -15.65 9.93 -0.03
C THR A 220 -15.58 8.88 1.06
N TYR A 221 -14.63 7.94 0.96
CA TYR A 221 -14.41 6.88 1.91
C TYR A 221 -12.91 6.58 2.01
N HIS A 222 -12.47 6.29 3.21
CA HIS A 222 -11.13 5.84 3.54
C HIS A 222 -11.18 4.99 4.80
N ASN A 223 -10.53 3.85 4.78
CA ASN A 223 -10.34 3.01 5.95
C ASN A 223 -8.97 2.35 5.91
N ASP A 224 -8.33 2.30 7.07
CA ASP A 224 -7.03 1.68 7.30
C ASP A 224 -7.18 0.45 8.18
N THR A 225 -6.48 -0.61 7.85
CA THR A 225 -6.37 -1.81 8.66
C THR A 225 -4.92 -2.11 8.93
N ILE A 226 -4.57 -2.18 10.20
CA ILE A 226 -3.22 -2.53 10.66
C ILE A 226 -3.09 -4.04 10.65
N THR A 227 -1.98 -4.53 10.07
CA THR A 227 -1.74 -5.96 9.87
C THR A 227 -0.31 -6.34 10.15
N ASP A 228 -0.08 -7.62 10.40
CA ASP A 228 1.23 -8.26 10.32
C ASP A 228 1.26 -9.30 9.18
N ARG A 229 2.44 -9.51 8.60
CA ARG A 229 2.63 -10.50 7.55
C ARG A 229 2.87 -11.88 8.16
N ILE A 230 2.10 -12.88 7.73
CA ILE A 230 2.21 -14.26 8.19
C ILE A 230 2.69 -15.23 7.12
N ALA A 231 2.77 -14.81 5.86
CA ALA A 231 3.36 -15.53 4.72
C ALA A 231 3.60 -14.58 3.53
N PRO A 232 4.53 -14.92 2.63
CA PRO A 232 5.79 -15.64 2.81
C PRO A 232 6.75 -14.92 3.70
#